data_4ab91337deec34b248d1abdee5847b76
#
_entry.id   4ab91337deec34b248d1abdee5847b76
#
_cell.length_a   1.000
_cell.length_b   1.000
_cell.length_c   1.000
_cell.angle_alpha   90.00
_cell.angle_beta   90.00
_cell.angle_gamma   90.00
#
_symmetry.space_group_name_H-M   'P 1'
#
loop_
_entity.id
_entity.type
_entity.pdbx_description
1 polymer ?
#
loop_
_entity_poly.entity_id
_entity_poly.type
_entity_poly.pdbx_seq_one_letter_code
_entity_poly.pdbx_strand_id
1 'polypeptide(L)' 'MPDALTAVAQVQGAFSQAVTQVDSVHGVPMLRLRKQNVPAVARYIHVDPTLRGSLSLLWAVDHRPREARYELCYLFTLA' A
#
# COMPACT_ATOMS: atom_id res chain seq x y z
N MET A 1 -12.03 13.86 5.52
CA MET A 1 -11.35 12.57 5.48
C MET A 1 -11.33 12.06 4.04
N PRO A 2 -10.17 11.74 3.48
CA PRO A 2 -10.13 11.17 2.13
C PRO A 2 -10.68 9.75 2.15
N ASP A 3 -11.38 9.36 1.10
CA ASP A 3 -11.74 7.96 0.97
C ASP A 3 -10.58 7.15 0.39
N ALA A 4 -10.69 5.81 0.50
CA ALA A 4 -9.60 4.93 0.10
C ALA A 4 -9.34 4.96 -1.40
N LEU A 5 -10.37 5.15 -2.23
CA LEU A 5 -10.21 5.22 -3.68
C LEU A 5 -9.45 6.49 -4.09
N THR A 6 -9.75 7.60 -3.47
CA THR A 6 -9.03 8.85 -3.70
C THR A 6 -7.57 8.70 -3.29
N ALA A 7 -7.31 8.06 -2.15
CA ALA A 7 -5.95 7.80 -1.69
C ALA A 7 -5.18 6.93 -2.67
N VAL A 8 -5.79 5.87 -3.19
CA VAL A 8 -5.16 5.00 -4.19
C VAL A 8 -4.80 5.78 -5.44
N ALA A 9 -5.72 6.61 -5.94
CA ALA A 9 -5.46 7.43 -7.12
C ALA A 9 -4.29 8.39 -6.88
N GLN A 10 -4.22 8.98 -5.70
CA GLN A 10 -3.15 9.90 -5.35
C GLN A 10 -1.79 9.20 -5.30
N VAL A 11 -1.72 8.03 -4.69
CA VAL A 11 -0.49 7.26 -4.63
C VAL A 11 -0.07 6.81 -6.03
N GLN A 12 -1.00 6.33 -6.84
CA GLN A 12 -0.69 5.94 -8.21
C GLN A 12 -0.15 7.10 -9.04
N GLY A 13 -0.71 8.30 -8.86
CA GLY A 13 -0.24 9.47 -9.57
C GLY A 13 1.18 9.88 -9.15
N ALA A 14 1.50 9.75 -7.87
CA ALA A 14 2.82 10.11 -7.35
C ALA A 14 3.88 9.05 -7.63
N PHE A 15 3.50 7.78 -7.70
CA PHE A 15 4.44 6.65 -7.81
C PHE A 15 3.98 5.66 -8.89
N SER A 16 3.67 6.15 -10.08
CA SER A 16 3.10 5.31 -11.14
C SER A 16 3.97 4.10 -11.50
N GLN A 17 5.28 4.22 -11.41
CA GLN A 17 6.19 3.12 -11.74
C GLN A 17 6.44 2.17 -10.58
N ALA A 18 6.06 2.57 -9.37
CA ALA A 18 6.20 1.73 -8.19
C ALA A 18 5.04 0.76 -8.01
N VAL A 19 3.86 1.13 -8.51
CA VAL A 19 2.65 0.33 -8.37
C VAL A 19 2.57 -0.67 -9.51
N THR A 20 2.60 -1.96 -9.18
CA THR A 20 2.56 -3.03 -10.18
C THR A 20 1.15 -3.58 -10.39
N GLN A 21 0.27 -3.43 -9.41
CA GLN A 21 -1.09 -3.93 -9.49
C GLN A 21 -1.98 -3.20 -8.50
N VAL A 22 -3.23 -2.96 -8.89
CA VAL A 22 -4.26 -2.41 -8.02
C VAL A 22 -5.37 -3.45 -7.93
N ASP A 23 -5.77 -3.74 -6.70
CA ASP A 23 -6.76 -4.77 -6.43
C ASP A 23 -7.69 -4.32 -5.31
N SER A 24 -8.68 -5.17 -5.02
CA SER A 24 -9.62 -4.92 -3.92
C SER A 24 -9.87 -6.24 -3.20
N VAL A 25 -9.78 -6.22 -1.88
CA VAL A 25 -10.06 -7.38 -1.05
C VAL A 25 -11.11 -6.97 -0.03
N HIS A 26 -12.29 -7.58 -0.12
CA HIS A 26 -13.42 -7.27 0.76
C HIS A 26 -13.76 -5.78 0.78
N GLY A 27 -13.67 -5.13 -0.39
CA GLY A 27 -13.97 -3.71 -0.50
C GLY A 27 -12.84 -2.78 -0.07
N VAL A 28 -11.72 -3.33 0.39
CA VAL A 28 -10.55 -2.53 0.77
C VAL A 28 -9.57 -2.47 -0.40
N PRO A 29 -9.22 -1.29 -0.90
CA PRO A 29 -8.25 -1.18 -1.97
C PRO A 29 -6.89 -1.71 -1.55
N MET A 30 -6.22 -2.41 -2.47
CA MET A 30 -4.91 -2.98 -2.24
C MET A 30 -3.99 -2.60 -3.38
N LEU A 31 -2.83 -2.07 -3.05
CA LEU A 31 -1.78 -1.77 -4.02
C LEU A 31 -0.63 -2.76 -3.86
N ARG A 32 -0.20 -3.34 -4.98
CA ARG A 32 1.05 -4.09 -4.99
C ARG A 32 2.15 -3.16 -5.45
N LEU A 33 3.23 -3.15 -4.68
CA LEU A 33 4.36 -2.24 -4.92
C LEU A 33 5.62 -3.03 -5.21
N ARG A 34 6.52 -2.41 -5.96
CA ARG A 34 7.89 -2.92 -6.06
C ARG A 34 8.55 -2.76 -4.70
N LYS A 35 9.25 -3.81 -4.27
CA LYS A 35 9.87 -3.89 -2.95
C LYS A 35 10.70 -2.65 -2.62
N GLN A 36 11.51 -2.21 -3.56
CA GLN A 36 12.42 -1.07 -3.34
C GLN A 36 11.69 0.26 -3.16
N ASN A 37 10.41 0.34 -3.55
CA ASN A 37 9.65 1.58 -3.45
C ASN A 37 8.79 1.66 -2.18
N VAL A 38 8.70 0.59 -1.42
CA VAL A 38 7.85 0.54 -0.22
C VAL A 38 8.20 1.64 0.79
N PRO A 39 9.46 1.87 1.15
CA PRO A 39 9.76 2.93 2.12
C PRO A 39 9.31 4.32 1.66
N ALA A 40 9.52 4.65 0.39
CA ALA A 40 9.13 5.95 -0.14
C ALA A 40 7.61 6.13 -0.17
N VAL A 41 6.88 5.08 -0.58
CA VAL A 41 5.42 5.13 -0.63
C VAL A 41 4.84 5.21 0.78
N ALA A 42 5.37 4.43 1.72
CA ALA A 42 4.91 4.47 3.12
C ALA A 42 5.13 5.85 3.73
N ARG A 43 6.27 6.46 3.49
CA ARG A 43 6.55 7.81 3.97
C ARG A 43 5.58 8.82 3.35
N TYR A 44 5.34 8.72 2.06
CA TYR A 44 4.42 9.61 1.36
C TYR A 44 3.02 9.54 1.98
N ILE A 45 2.51 8.33 2.23
CA ILE A 45 1.19 8.16 2.84
C ILE A 45 1.14 8.79 4.23
N HIS A 46 2.22 8.69 4.98
CA HIS A 46 2.27 9.21 6.34
C HIS A 46 2.36 10.74 6.37
N VAL A 47 3.19 11.34 5.53
CA VAL A 47 3.48 12.79 5.62
C VAL A 47 2.56 13.64 4.76
N ASP A 48 1.88 13.08 3.78
CA ASP A 48 1.01 13.86 2.91
C ASP A 48 -0.12 14.48 3.72
N PRO A 49 -0.33 15.80 3.63
CA PRO A 49 -1.31 16.48 4.48
C PRO A 49 -2.77 16.07 4.18
N THR A 50 -3.03 15.52 3.00
CA THR A 50 -4.36 15.04 2.65
C THR A 50 -4.60 13.65 3.20
N LEU A 51 -3.61 12.76 3.13
CA LEU A 51 -3.76 11.36 3.53
C LEU A 51 -3.52 11.15 5.02
N ARG A 52 -2.42 11.68 5.54
CA ARG A 52 -2.05 11.58 6.96
C ARG A 52 -2.21 10.17 7.50
N GLY A 53 -1.73 9.19 6.72
CA GLY A 53 -1.91 7.80 7.05
C GLY A 53 -1.02 7.33 8.18
N SER A 54 -1.53 6.40 8.98
CA SER A 54 -0.76 5.73 10.03
C SER A 54 -0.74 4.24 9.75
N LEU A 55 0.42 3.63 9.93
CA LEU A 55 0.55 2.18 9.79
C LEU A 55 -0.16 1.52 10.98
N SER A 56 -1.23 0.80 10.69
CA SER A 56 -2.05 0.16 11.71
C SER A 56 -1.71 -1.30 11.92
N LEU A 57 -1.25 -1.97 10.86
CA LEU A 57 -0.95 -3.40 10.92
C LEU A 57 0.11 -3.75 9.88
N LEU A 58 1.02 -4.62 10.27
CA LEU A 58 2.03 -5.19 9.39
C LEU A 58 2.02 -6.70 9.60
N TRP A 59 1.89 -7.46 8.51
CA TRP A 59 1.95 -8.92 8.61
C TRP A 59 2.62 -9.51 7.39
N ALA A 60 3.03 -10.77 7.49
CA ALA A 60 3.66 -11.48 6.42
C ALA A 60 2.81 -12.68 6.01
N VAL A 61 2.77 -12.95 4.72
CA VAL A 61 2.16 -14.15 4.17
C VAL A 61 3.27 -15.02 3.62
N ASP A 62 3.32 -16.27 4.06
CA ASP A 62 4.30 -17.25 3.59
C ASP A 62 3.70 -18.01 2.41
N HIS A 63 4.27 -17.80 1.23
CA HIS A 63 3.80 -18.48 0.02
C HIS A 63 4.55 -19.79 -0.27
N ARG A 64 5.54 -20.12 0.57
CA ARG A 64 6.27 -21.37 0.39
C ARG A 64 5.41 -22.58 0.80
N PRO A 65 5.55 -23.76 0.22
CA PRO A 65 6.56 -24.11 -0.82
C PRO A 65 6.13 -23.86 -2.24
N ARG A 66 4.91 -23.29 -2.46
CA ARG A 66 4.41 -23.05 -3.82
C ARG A 66 5.28 -22.06 -4.58
N GLU A 67 5.67 -21.00 -3.88
CA GLU A 67 6.52 -19.94 -4.41
C GLU A 67 7.59 -19.66 -3.38
N ALA A 68 8.83 -19.50 -3.80
CA ALA A 68 9.94 -19.25 -2.87
C ALA A 68 9.96 -17.80 -2.42
N ARG A 69 8.86 -17.34 -1.79
CA ARG A 69 8.73 -15.93 -1.38
C ARG A 69 7.81 -15.76 -0.18
N TYR A 70 8.03 -14.65 0.50
CA TYR A 70 7.09 -14.08 1.46
C TYR A 70 6.47 -12.83 0.86
N GLU A 71 5.26 -12.51 1.29
CA GLU A 71 4.60 -11.26 0.98
C GLU A 71 4.46 -10.45 2.27
N LEU A 72 4.91 -9.20 2.25
CA LEU A 72 4.73 -8.28 3.37
C LEU A 72 3.54 -7.37 3.07
N CYS A 73 2.61 -7.29 4.02
CA CYS A 73 1.39 -6.52 3.88
C CYS A 73 1.35 -5.41 4.92
N TYR A 74 1.01 -4.21 4.47
CA TYR A 74 0.94 -3.01 5.30
C TYR A 74 -0.48 -2.45 5.23
N LEU A 75 -1.11 -2.26 6.38
CA LEU A 75 -2.43 -1.62 6.45
C LEU A 75 -2.27 -0.21 7.02
N PHE A 76 -2.72 0.77 6.25
CA PHE A 76 -2.72 2.18 6.68
C PHE A 76 -4.13 2.64 6.98
N THR A 77 -4.28 3.37 8.08
CA THR A 77 -5.50 4.09 8.41
C THR A 77 -5.29 5.55 8.06
N LEU A 78 -6.21 6.10 7.28
CA LEU A 78 -6.17 7.51 6.87
C LEU A 78 -6.87 8.39 7.90
N ALA A 79 -6.37 9.59 8.04
CA ALA A 79 -6.97 10.54 8.98
C ALA A 79 -8.27 11.13 8.43
#